data_4edeb2b2c472c5c3daf68c8449ba21ee
#
_entry.id   4edeb2b2c472c5c3daf68c8449ba21ee
#
_cell.length_a   1.000
_cell.length_b   1.000
_cell.length_c   1.000
_cell.angle_alpha   90.00
_cell.angle_beta   90.00
_cell.angle_gamma   90.00
#
_symmetry.space_group_name_H-M   'P 1'
#
loop_
_entity.id
_entity.type
_entity.pdbx_description
1 polymer ?
#
loop_
_entity_poly.entity_id
_entity_poly.type
_entity_poly.pdbx_seq_one_letter_code
_entity_poly.pdbx_strand_id
1 'polypeptide(L)'
;MHSASAAAGNADEAALPTMPYFWRTPTFHFKHPFGARVIGPTHAGKSHSVITLLQHAQQFIHPPPTKIYWAYGEKNEKQMELVREKSSLPVHFIEGMPDIEEFTPDENNLLILDDLMSAASGSVLVSNLFTRTSYHRNMSVVLILQNLYHQGKSMRDISLNAK
;
A
#
# COMPACT_ATOMS: atom_id res chain seq x y z
N MET A 1 52.19 -17.28 -41.15
CA MET A 1 52.82 -16.09 -40.59
C MET A 1 51.77 -15.27 -39.89
N HIS A 2 51.89 -15.20 -38.60
CA HIS A 2 51.34 -14.27 -37.61
C HIS A 2 49.89 -13.77 -37.77
N SER A 3 49.02 -14.47 -37.07
CA SER A 3 47.72 -13.99 -36.65
C SER A 3 47.85 -13.06 -35.46
N ALA A 4 47.26 -11.87 -35.52
CA ALA A 4 47.08 -11.00 -34.40
C ALA A 4 45.64 -11.16 -33.89
N SER A 5 45.54 -11.74 -32.70
CA SER A 5 44.29 -11.81 -31.90
C SER A 5 44.00 -10.46 -31.36
N ALA A 6 42.86 -9.88 -31.72
CA ALA A 6 42.33 -8.70 -31.09
C ALA A 6 41.49 -9.13 -29.86
N ALA A 7 41.97 -8.80 -28.69
CA ALA A 7 41.25 -8.95 -27.44
C ALA A 7 40.07 -7.94 -27.41
N ALA A 8 38.86 -8.43 -27.34
CA ALA A 8 37.69 -7.63 -27.05
C ALA A 8 37.74 -7.21 -25.58
N GLY A 9 37.90 -5.90 -25.36
CA GLY A 9 37.82 -5.30 -24.04
C GLY A 9 36.42 -5.45 -23.47
N ASN A 10 36.33 -6.01 -22.27
CA ASN A 10 35.14 -6.04 -21.45
C ASN A 10 34.72 -4.60 -21.14
N ALA A 11 33.57 -4.23 -21.64
CA ALA A 11 32.90 -3.00 -21.21
C ALA A 11 32.61 -3.11 -19.72
N ASP A 12 32.98 -2.07 -19.02
CA ASP A 12 32.76 -1.85 -17.59
C ASP A 12 31.37 -2.28 -17.14
N GLU A 13 31.33 -3.41 -16.46
CA GLU A 13 30.26 -3.76 -15.57
C GLU A 13 30.37 -2.83 -14.36
N ALA A 14 29.71 -1.66 -14.43
CA ALA A 14 29.65 -0.71 -13.34
C ALA A 14 29.14 -1.44 -12.11
N ALA A 15 30.03 -1.74 -11.17
CA ALA A 15 29.70 -2.40 -9.92
C ALA A 15 28.64 -1.58 -9.20
N LEU A 16 27.43 -2.11 -9.12
CA LEU A 16 26.37 -1.54 -8.29
C LEU A 16 26.89 -1.38 -6.86
N PRO A 17 26.64 -0.25 -6.21
CA PRO A 17 27.11 0.00 -4.86
C PRO A 17 26.73 -1.19 -3.98
N THR A 18 27.70 -1.72 -3.22
CA THR A 18 27.53 -2.86 -2.30
C THR A 18 26.59 -2.42 -1.16
N MET A 19 25.31 -2.54 -1.41
CA MET A 19 24.29 -2.40 -0.37
C MET A 19 24.45 -3.51 0.65
N PRO A 20 24.27 -3.26 1.95
CA PRO A 20 24.28 -4.29 2.98
C PRO A 20 23.38 -5.46 2.58
N TYR A 21 23.79 -6.67 2.87
CA TYR A 21 23.18 -7.93 2.40
C TYR A 21 21.67 -8.04 2.68
N PHE A 22 21.19 -7.41 3.75
CA PHE A 22 19.78 -7.41 4.14
C PHE A 22 18.86 -6.56 3.23
N TRP A 23 19.42 -5.72 2.35
CA TRP A 23 18.66 -4.97 1.35
C TRP A 23 18.54 -5.69 0.00
N ARG A 24 19.29 -6.80 -0.21
CA ARG A 24 19.39 -7.46 -1.52
C ARG A 24 18.22 -8.36 -1.88
N THR A 25 17.48 -8.85 -0.89
CA THR A 25 16.24 -9.59 -1.11
C THR A 25 15.23 -9.12 -0.08
N PRO A 26 14.12 -8.51 -0.44
CA PRO A 26 13.04 -8.32 0.51
C PRO A 26 12.56 -9.71 0.92
N THR A 27 13.05 -10.19 2.07
CA THR A 27 12.56 -11.42 2.71
C THR A 27 11.17 -11.23 3.29
N PHE A 28 10.69 -9.97 3.26
CA PHE A 28 9.40 -9.58 3.78
C PHE A 28 8.48 -9.16 2.63
N HIS A 29 7.38 -9.89 2.47
CA HIS A 29 6.29 -9.55 1.57
C HIS A 29 5.00 -9.47 2.35
N PHE A 30 4.17 -8.48 2.04
CA PHE A 30 2.76 -8.51 2.41
C PHE A 30 2.06 -9.55 1.55
N LYS A 31 1.57 -10.62 2.16
CA LYS A 31 0.76 -11.61 1.44
C LYS A 31 -0.62 -11.03 1.19
N HIS A 32 -0.95 -10.81 -0.07
CA HIS A 32 -2.27 -10.35 -0.51
C HIS A 32 -3.31 -11.52 -0.44
N PRO A 33 -4.55 -11.28 0.02
CA PRO A 33 -5.04 -10.06 0.62
C PRO A 33 -4.59 -9.89 2.09
N PHE A 34 -4.36 -8.65 2.52
CA PHE A 34 -3.98 -8.31 3.89
C PHE A 34 -4.71 -7.07 4.41
N GLY A 35 -4.78 -6.94 5.73
CA GLY A 35 -5.21 -5.72 6.40
C GLY A 35 -4.04 -5.09 7.17
N ALA A 36 -3.77 -3.81 6.94
CA ALA A 36 -2.73 -3.07 7.66
C ALA A 36 -3.27 -1.76 8.23
N ARG A 37 -2.64 -1.28 9.32
CA ARG A 37 -2.95 -0.01 9.93
C ARG A 37 -1.70 0.81 10.11
N VAL A 38 -1.75 2.07 9.69
CA VAL A 38 -0.71 3.06 9.89
C VAL A 38 -1.23 4.11 10.85
N ILE A 39 -0.72 4.10 12.07
CA ILE A 39 -1.27 4.88 13.17
C ILE A 39 -0.20 5.82 13.73
N GLY A 40 -0.58 7.05 14.04
CA GLY A 40 0.31 8.01 14.65
C GLY A 40 -0.28 9.42 14.62
N PRO A 41 0.28 10.37 15.37
CA PRO A 41 -0.20 11.75 15.40
C PRO A 41 -0.07 12.43 14.04
N THR A 42 -0.71 13.58 13.89
CA THR A 42 -0.54 14.43 12.71
C THR A 42 0.94 14.73 12.50
N HIS A 43 1.37 14.79 11.25
CA HIS A 43 2.78 14.99 10.84
C HIS A 43 3.78 13.88 11.23
N ALA A 44 3.33 12.72 11.71
CA ALA A 44 4.20 11.57 12.00
C ALA A 44 4.69 10.80 10.75
N GLY A 45 4.43 11.28 9.56
CA GLY A 45 4.86 10.64 8.31
C GLY A 45 3.99 9.47 7.84
N LYS A 46 2.79 9.27 8.38
CA LYS A 46 1.88 8.16 8.03
C LYS A 46 1.61 8.06 6.52
N SER A 47 1.11 9.14 5.94
CA SER A 47 0.80 9.19 4.50
C SER A 47 2.06 9.00 3.66
N HIS A 48 3.21 9.53 4.09
CA HIS A 48 4.49 9.33 3.42
C HIS A 48 4.90 7.85 3.41
N SER A 49 4.75 7.15 4.53
CA SER A 49 5.03 5.71 4.61
C SER A 49 4.15 4.89 3.67
N VAL A 50 2.86 5.25 3.57
CA VAL A 50 1.93 4.60 2.64
C VAL A 50 2.30 4.92 1.19
N ILE A 51 2.67 6.16 0.87
CA ILE A 51 3.15 6.54 -0.47
C ILE A 51 4.41 5.74 -0.84
N THR A 52 5.34 5.53 0.10
CA THR A 52 6.51 4.67 -0.11
C THR A 52 6.10 3.22 -0.39
N LEU A 53 5.10 2.69 0.31
CA LEU A 53 4.54 1.38 0.02
C LEU A 53 3.97 1.33 -1.41
N LEU A 54 3.21 2.35 -1.85
CA LEU A 54 2.66 2.41 -3.21
C LEU A 54 3.73 2.49 -4.29
N GLN A 55 4.82 3.20 -4.01
CA GLN A 55 5.97 3.28 -4.91
C GLN A 55 6.60 1.90 -5.19
N HIS A 56 6.60 1.04 -4.18
CA HIS A 56 7.20 -0.29 -4.23
C HIS A 56 6.16 -1.43 -4.16
N ALA A 57 4.89 -1.16 -4.43
CA ALA A 57 3.81 -2.11 -4.24
C ALA A 57 4.01 -3.41 -5.03
N GLN A 58 4.58 -3.32 -6.23
CA GLN A 58 4.90 -4.48 -7.08
C GLN A 58 5.96 -5.40 -6.48
N GLN A 59 6.79 -4.89 -5.58
CA GLN A 59 7.88 -5.65 -4.93
C GLN A 59 7.49 -6.14 -3.54
N PHE A 60 6.73 -5.32 -2.79
CA PHE A 60 6.42 -5.60 -1.39
C PHE A 60 5.10 -6.35 -1.17
N ILE A 61 4.25 -6.45 -2.19
CA ILE A 61 2.96 -7.14 -2.07
C ILE A 61 2.93 -8.33 -3.02
N HIS A 62 2.61 -9.51 -2.50
CA HIS A 62 2.56 -10.73 -3.31
C HIS A 62 1.25 -11.51 -3.10
N PRO A 63 0.50 -11.84 -4.17
CA PRO A 63 0.64 -11.32 -5.53
C PRO A 63 0.49 -9.79 -5.58
N PRO A 64 1.13 -9.11 -6.54
CA PRO A 64 1.12 -7.65 -6.61
C PRO A 64 -0.28 -7.11 -6.94
N PRO A 65 -0.61 -5.89 -6.48
CA PRO A 65 -1.87 -5.26 -6.82
C PRO A 65 -1.92 -4.94 -8.32
N THR A 66 -3.12 -5.05 -8.88
CA THR A 66 -3.44 -4.63 -10.26
C THR A 66 -4.13 -3.28 -10.31
N LYS A 67 -4.84 -2.92 -9.22
CA LYS A 67 -5.50 -1.62 -9.05
C LYS A 67 -5.27 -1.06 -7.65
N ILE A 68 -5.10 0.25 -7.58
CA ILE A 68 -4.92 1.00 -6.34
C ILE A 68 -6.03 2.04 -6.22
N TYR A 69 -6.66 2.08 -5.06
CA TYR A 69 -7.69 3.05 -4.70
C TYR A 69 -7.29 3.80 -3.44
N TRP A 70 -7.53 5.12 -3.43
CA TRP A 70 -7.29 5.99 -2.29
C TRP A 70 -8.58 6.71 -1.93
N ALA A 71 -9.22 6.25 -0.88
CA ALA A 71 -10.42 6.89 -0.33
C ALA A 71 -10.03 7.86 0.77
N TYR A 72 -10.55 9.09 0.71
CA TYR A 72 -10.19 10.19 1.59
C TYR A 72 -11.42 10.89 2.16
N GLY A 73 -11.31 11.39 3.40
CA GLY A 73 -12.38 12.20 4.02
C GLY A 73 -12.24 13.67 3.66
N GLU A 74 -11.04 14.21 3.73
CA GLU A 74 -10.72 15.59 3.41
C GLU A 74 -9.75 15.67 2.24
N LYS A 75 -10.11 16.48 1.23
CA LYS A 75 -9.32 16.60 0.01
C LYS A 75 -8.01 17.34 0.26
N ASN A 76 -6.89 16.71 -0.07
CA ASN A 76 -5.57 17.30 -0.03
C ASN A 76 -4.88 17.17 -1.39
N GLU A 77 -4.96 18.23 -2.21
CA GLU A 77 -4.43 18.23 -3.58
C GLU A 77 -2.93 17.93 -3.63
N LYS A 78 -2.13 18.50 -2.71
CA LYS A 78 -0.68 18.28 -2.67
C LYS A 78 -0.34 16.81 -2.40
N GLN A 79 -1.09 16.18 -1.50
CA GLN A 79 -0.93 14.75 -1.21
C GLN A 79 -1.34 13.90 -2.42
N MET A 80 -2.45 14.24 -3.08
CA MET A 80 -2.94 13.51 -4.25
C MET A 80 -1.94 13.61 -5.42
N GLU A 81 -1.34 14.77 -5.64
CA GLU A 81 -0.27 14.95 -6.64
C GLU A 81 0.94 14.08 -6.32
N LEU A 82 1.39 14.08 -5.07
CA LEU A 82 2.52 13.26 -4.63
C LEU A 82 2.22 11.75 -4.79
N VAL A 83 1.01 11.33 -4.48
CA VAL A 83 0.56 9.94 -4.68
C VAL A 83 0.59 9.57 -6.16
N ARG A 84 0.08 10.44 -7.05
CA ARG A 84 0.12 10.19 -8.50
C ARG A 84 1.54 10.10 -9.05
N GLU A 85 2.43 10.97 -8.56
CA GLU A 85 3.83 11.01 -8.99
C GLU A 85 4.62 9.77 -8.55
N LYS A 86 4.41 9.32 -7.31
CA LYS A 86 5.25 8.29 -6.68
C LYS A 86 4.71 6.87 -6.83
N SER A 87 3.41 6.69 -7.03
CA SER A 87 2.82 5.35 -7.10
C SER A 87 3.31 4.56 -8.30
N SER A 88 3.60 3.28 -8.10
CA SER A 88 3.98 2.35 -9.18
C SER A 88 2.86 2.03 -10.17
N LEU A 89 1.62 2.31 -9.79
CA LEU A 89 0.41 2.13 -10.59
C LEU A 89 -0.47 3.38 -10.51
N PRO A 90 -1.33 3.62 -11.51
CA PRO A 90 -2.35 4.66 -11.40
C PRO A 90 -3.23 4.47 -10.17
N VAL A 91 -3.52 5.56 -9.47
CA VAL A 91 -4.35 5.57 -8.26
C VAL A 91 -5.70 6.20 -8.56
N HIS A 92 -6.77 5.49 -8.23
CA HIS A 92 -8.14 5.96 -8.31
C HIS A 92 -8.52 6.63 -6.97
N PHE A 93 -8.80 7.94 -7.00
CA PHE A 93 -9.18 8.68 -5.81
C PHE A 93 -10.70 8.67 -5.64
N ILE A 94 -11.15 8.38 -4.40
CA ILE A 94 -12.56 8.29 -4.04
C ILE A 94 -12.81 9.20 -2.84
N GLU A 95 -13.78 10.10 -2.94
CA GLU A 95 -14.21 10.93 -1.83
C GLU A 95 -15.19 10.15 -0.93
N GLY A 96 -14.89 10.12 0.36
CA GLY A 96 -15.70 9.38 1.33
C GLY A 96 -15.45 7.87 1.31
N MET A 97 -16.38 7.13 1.92
CA MET A 97 -16.30 5.67 2.00
C MET A 97 -16.70 5.04 0.67
N PRO A 98 -15.84 4.20 0.08
CA PRO A 98 -16.13 3.56 -1.20
C PRO A 98 -17.25 2.50 -1.05
N ASP A 99 -18.02 2.33 -2.11
CA ASP A 99 -18.91 1.18 -2.23
C ASP A 99 -18.10 -0.07 -2.59
N ILE A 100 -18.14 -1.05 -1.71
CA ILE A 100 -17.37 -2.28 -1.85
C ILE A 100 -17.87 -3.15 -3.01
N GLU A 101 -19.13 -2.99 -3.38
CA GLU A 101 -19.72 -3.75 -4.49
C GLU A 101 -19.14 -3.34 -5.86
N GLU A 102 -18.54 -2.16 -5.95
CA GLU A 102 -17.90 -1.67 -7.19
C GLU A 102 -16.54 -2.33 -7.49
N PHE A 103 -15.94 -3.02 -6.50
CA PHE A 103 -14.65 -3.66 -6.70
C PHE A 103 -14.79 -5.05 -7.31
N THR A 104 -14.04 -5.30 -8.36
CA THR A 104 -14.04 -6.58 -9.08
C THR A 104 -13.25 -7.63 -8.29
N PRO A 105 -13.84 -8.77 -7.88
CA PRO A 105 -13.15 -9.79 -7.09
C PRO A 105 -12.00 -10.49 -7.82
N ASP A 106 -12.02 -10.47 -9.14
CA ASP A 106 -11.00 -11.13 -9.98
C ASP A 106 -9.70 -10.33 -10.08
N GLU A 107 -9.67 -9.11 -9.52
CA GLU A 107 -8.50 -8.24 -9.51
C GLU A 107 -7.86 -8.17 -8.13
N ASN A 108 -6.54 -8.03 -8.09
CA ASN A 108 -5.82 -7.79 -6.84
C ASN A 108 -5.95 -6.30 -6.48
N ASN A 109 -6.96 -5.96 -5.69
CA ASN A 109 -7.24 -4.58 -5.31
C ASN A 109 -6.45 -4.17 -4.06
N LEU A 110 -5.87 -2.97 -4.07
CA LEU A 110 -5.28 -2.33 -2.89
C LEU A 110 -6.06 -1.05 -2.57
N LEU A 111 -6.73 -1.04 -1.43
CA LEU A 111 -7.53 0.08 -0.95
C LEU A 111 -6.83 0.79 0.20
N ILE A 112 -6.60 2.08 0.05
CA ILE A 112 -6.12 2.97 1.11
C ILE A 112 -7.30 3.76 1.64
N LEU A 113 -7.51 3.73 2.96
CA LEU A 113 -8.52 4.51 3.66
C LEU A 113 -7.82 5.58 4.50
N ASP A 114 -7.95 6.85 4.08
CA ASP A 114 -7.26 7.97 4.69
C ASP A 114 -8.22 8.81 5.54
N ASP A 115 -8.09 8.67 6.85
CA ASP A 115 -8.81 9.41 7.90
C ASP A 115 -10.36 9.39 7.77
N LEU A 116 -10.91 8.28 7.32
CA LEU A 116 -12.36 8.09 7.13
C LEU A 116 -13.12 7.64 8.40
N MET A 117 -12.45 7.56 9.54
CA MET A 117 -13.02 7.03 10.79
C MET A 117 -13.81 8.05 11.62
N SER A 118 -13.90 9.30 11.20
CA SER A 118 -14.56 10.38 11.96
C SER A 118 -16.08 10.26 12.02
N ALA A 119 -16.70 9.49 11.11
CA ALA A 119 -18.13 9.20 11.16
C ALA A 119 -18.41 7.90 11.92
N ALA A 120 -19.37 7.90 12.84
CA ALA A 120 -19.76 6.73 13.64
C ALA A 120 -20.19 5.52 12.78
N SER A 121 -20.70 5.77 11.57
CA SER A 121 -21.00 4.75 10.56
C SER A 121 -19.74 4.18 9.89
N GLY A 122 -18.67 4.96 9.79
CA GLY A 122 -17.41 4.52 9.16
C GLY A 122 -16.71 3.42 9.92
N SER A 123 -16.84 3.37 11.26
CA SER A 123 -16.18 2.34 12.09
C SER A 123 -16.71 0.94 11.85
N VAL A 124 -18.00 0.76 11.64
CA VAL A 124 -18.63 -0.55 11.37
C VAL A 124 -18.33 -1.00 9.95
N LEU A 125 -18.41 -0.10 8.98
CA LEU A 125 -18.07 -0.39 7.58
C LEU A 125 -16.61 -0.79 7.43
N VAL A 126 -15.70 -0.04 8.07
CA VAL A 126 -14.27 -0.34 8.06
C VAL A 126 -13.99 -1.68 8.76
N SER A 127 -14.65 -1.98 9.89
CA SER A 127 -14.52 -3.28 10.56
C SER A 127 -14.95 -4.43 9.64
N ASN A 128 -16.07 -4.28 8.95
CA ASN A 128 -16.56 -5.28 7.99
C ASN A 128 -15.58 -5.48 6.82
N LEU A 129 -14.95 -4.39 6.34
CA LEU A 129 -13.89 -4.45 5.33
C LEU A 129 -12.73 -5.32 5.76
N PHE A 130 -12.23 -5.13 7.00
CA PHE A 130 -11.11 -5.91 7.53
C PHE A 130 -11.45 -7.36 7.84
N THR A 131 -12.70 -7.69 8.18
CA THR A 131 -13.07 -9.01 8.69
C THR A 131 -13.63 -9.95 7.63
N ARG A 132 -14.47 -9.47 6.75
CA ARG A 132 -15.20 -10.30 5.78
C ARG A 132 -14.91 -9.92 4.34
N THR A 133 -15.00 -8.64 4.02
CA THR A 133 -15.09 -8.18 2.64
C THR A 133 -13.75 -8.26 1.92
N SER A 134 -12.65 -7.98 2.62
CA SER A 134 -11.31 -8.00 2.02
C SER A 134 -10.95 -9.36 1.41
N TYR A 135 -11.25 -10.46 2.10
CA TYR A 135 -10.97 -11.80 1.59
C TYR A 135 -11.88 -12.22 0.46
N HIS A 136 -13.19 -11.92 0.56
CA HIS A 136 -14.16 -12.28 -0.48
C HIS A 136 -14.02 -11.46 -1.76
N ARG A 137 -13.45 -10.26 -1.68
CA ARG A 137 -13.27 -9.34 -2.81
C ARG A 137 -11.82 -9.23 -3.28
N ASN A 138 -10.95 -10.15 -2.85
CA ASN A 138 -9.53 -10.15 -3.23
C ASN A 138 -8.89 -8.74 -3.07
N MET A 139 -9.03 -8.17 -1.86
CA MET A 139 -8.70 -6.79 -1.57
C MET A 139 -7.76 -6.69 -0.36
N SER A 140 -6.63 -6.04 -0.53
CA SER A 140 -5.82 -5.57 0.60
C SER A 140 -6.28 -4.19 1.04
N VAL A 141 -6.32 -3.96 2.36
CA VAL A 141 -6.80 -2.69 2.93
C VAL A 141 -5.73 -2.10 3.84
N VAL A 142 -5.35 -0.85 3.59
CA VAL A 142 -4.47 -0.06 4.45
C VAL A 142 -5.26 1.10 5.04
N LEU A 143 -5.35 1.14 6.36
CA LEU A 143 -6.07 2.18 7.10
C LEU A 143 -5.08 3.15 7.73
N ILE A 144 -5.20 4.43 7.40
CA ILE A 144 -4.42 5.52 8.00
C ILE A 144 -5.27 6.17 9.11
N LEU A 145 -4.73 6.20 10.33
CA LEU A 145 -5.42 6.73 11.51
C LEU A 145 -4.55 7.74 12.26
N GLN A 146 -5.18 8.78 12.79
CA GLN A 146 -4.51 9.74 13.66
C GLN A 146 -4.38 9.22 15.10
N ASN A 147 -5.34 8.44 15.58
CA ASN A 147 -5.37 7.94 16.93
C ASN A 147 -5.97 6.52 17.02
N LEU A 148 -5.36 5.67 17.85
CA LEU A 148 -5.86 4.32 18.18
C LEU A 148 -7.13 4.32 19.03
N TYR A 149 -7.35 5.40 19.78
CA TYR A 149 -8.35 5.46 20.86
C TYR A 149 -9.67 6.12 20.48
N HIS A 150 -10.01 6.22 19.21
CA HIS A 150 -11.39 6.51 18.83
C HIS A 150 -12.26 5.32 19.29
N GLN A 151 -12.92 5.55 20.43
CA GLN A 151 -13.60 4.55 21.23
C GLN A 151 -14.77 3.92 20.49
N GLY A 152 -14.68 2.62 20.24
CA GLY A 152 -15.80 1.79 19.80
C GLY A 152 -15.43 0.32 19.79
N LYS A 153 -16.41 -0.56 19.99
CA LYS A 153 -16.24 -2.02 19.90
C LYS A 153 -15.63 -2.46 18.56
N SER A 154 -15.95 -1.73 17.49
CA SER A 154 -15.45 -1.97 16.13
C SER A 154 -13.92 -1.89 15.98
N MET A 155 -13.23 -1.06 16.79
CA MET A 155 -11.76 -0.96 16.74
C MET A 155 -11.06 -2.19 17.33
N ARG A 156 -11.71 -2.89 18.27
CA ARG A 156 -11.20 -4.15 18.80
C ARG A 156 -11.22 -5.25 17.72
N ASP A 157 -12.29 -5.31 16.93
CA ASP A 157 -12.46 -6.31 15.85
C ASP A 157 -11.44 -6.07 14.73
N ILE A 158 -11.20 -4.80 14.37
CA ILE A 158 -10.14 -4.41 13.43
C ILE A 158 -8.76 -4.81 13.99
N SER A 159 -8.55 -4.62 15.31
CA SER A 159 -7.29 -4.95 15.96
C SER A 159 -6.97 -6.44 15.94
N LEU A 160 -7.96 -7.29 16.08
CA LEU A 160 -7.81 -8.74 16.10
C LEU A 160 -7.61 -9.35 14.70
N ASN A 161 -8.07 -8.67 13.66
CA ASN A 161 -8.02 -9.17 12.29
C ASN A 161 -6.94 -8.52 11.40
N ALA A 162 -6.24 -7.49 11.89
CA ALA A 162 -5.03 -6.99 11.24
C ALA A 162 -3.86 -7.95 11.55
N LYS A 163 -3.34 -8.58 10.52
CA LYS A 163 -2.18 -9.47 10.57
C LYS A 163 -0.93 -8.72 10.11
#